data_6e6296cfac9c7d31194a27372afbaf02
#
_entry.id   6e6296cfac9c7d31194a27372afbaf02
#
_cell.length_a   1.000
_cell.length_b   1.000
_cell.length_c   1.000
_cell.angle_alpha   90.00
_cell.angle_beta   90.00
_cell.angle_gamma   90.00
#
_symmetry.space_group_name_H-M   'P 1'
#
loop_
_entity.id
_entity.type
_entity.pdbx_description
1 polymer ?
#
loop_
_entity_poly.entity_id
_entity_poly.type
_entity_poly.pdbx_seq_one_letter_code
_entity_poly.pdbx_strand_id
1 'polypeptide(L)'
;DAFAKLSEPLLQRFAEKIAEKAPSQMSQTIGSRVSGAEIGLMLGFLSSRILGQFDPFFQAPGADGRLMLVAPNIVHVERELGVDPHDFRLWVCLHEETHRVQFTAVPWMRDHLFALMQEMLSEVRTDPQEMVSEISEKVAELISGKSEGSLMELFATPRQREILDQITGVMSLLEGHADVVMDGVGPSVIPSVDKIRAKFTERRKGMGVLDRVIRRLLGLDQKMAQYRDGAVFVRHCIDKVGMVGFNRVWEKAENLPSKAEILDPQSWVDRVHGPALLSS
;
A
#
# COMPACT_ATOMS: atom_id res chain seq x y z
N ASP A 1 11.01 -9.78 -9.51
CA ASP A 1 12.35 -9.29 -9.86
C ASP A 1 12.62 -7.84 -9.41
N ALA A 2 11.70 -6.88 -9.58
CA ALA A 2 11.92 -5.52 -9.08
C ALA A 2 11.86 -5.46 -7.56
N PHE A 3 10.92 -6.15 -6.93
CA PHE A 3 10.87 -6.29 -5.47
C PHE A 3 12.10 -7.02 -4.93
N ALA A 4 12.58 -8.06 -5.63
CA ALA A 4 13.82 -8.73 -5.27
C ALA A 4 15.04 -7.80 -5.40
N LYS A 5 15.13 -6.99 -6.47
CA LYS A 5 16.23 -6.01 -6.64
C LYS A 5 16.16 -4.86 -5.65
N LEU A 6 14.96 -4.43 -5.21
CA LEU A 6 14.78 -3.43 -4.16
C LEU A 6 15.09 -4.00 -2.77
N SER A 7 14.72 -5.26 -2.52
CA SER A 7 14.92 -5.92 -1.25
C SER A 7 16.30 -6.57 -1.11
N GLU A 8 17.00 -6.85 -2.23
CA GLU A 8 18.33 -7.50 -2.21
C GLU A 8 19.38 -6.73 -1.39
N PRO A 9 19.60 -5.41 -1.57
CA PRO A 9 20.53 -4.65 -0.73
C PRO A 9 20.10 -4.63 0.74
N LEU A 10 18.82 -4.70 1.01
CA LEU A 10 18.25 -4.71 2.34
C LEU A 10 18.45 -6.07 3.01
N LEU A 11 18.11 -7.13 2.30
CA LEU A 11 18.31 -8.50 2.75
C LEU A 11 19.81 -8.81 2.95
N GLN A 12 20.68 -8.28 2.09
CA GLN A 12 22.13 -8.39 2.26
C GLN A 12 22.62 -7.66 3.50
N ARG A 13 22.22 -6.41 3.72
CA ARG A 13 22.56 -5.63 4.94
C ARG A 13 22.02 -6.28 6.21
N PHE A 14 20.79 -6.83 6.18
CA PHE A 14 20.25 -7.61 7.30
C PHE A 14 21.05 -8.88 7.53
N ALA A 15 21.35 -9.62 6.49
CA ALA A 15 22.13 -10.87 6.58
C ALA A 15 23.55 -10.61 7.09
N GLU A 16 24.25 -9.58 6.60
CA GLU A 16 25.57 -9.18 7.06
C GLU A 16 25.57 -8.78 8.54
N LYS A 17 24.60 -7.98 8.99
CA LYS A 17 24.51 -7.54 10.39
C LYS A 17 24.08 -8.65 11.35
N ILE A 18 23.24 -9.60 10.91
CA ILE A 18 22.93 -10.81 11.69
C ILE A 18 24.17 -11.70 11.77
N ALA A 19 24.95 -11.83 10.68
CA ALA A 19 26.17 -12.62 10.63
C ALA A 19 27.29 -12.06 11.55
N GLU A 20 27.43 -10.74 11.65
CA GLU A 20 28.44 -10.10 12.52
C GLU A 20 28.18 -10.30 14.03
N LYS A 21 26.93 -10.50 14.44
CA LYS A 21 26.54 -10.56 15.87
C LYS A 21 26.12 -11.94 16.38
N ALA A 22 26.11 -12.99 15.54
CA ALA A 22 25.67 -14.30 15.98
C ALA A 22 26.82 -15.12 16.62
N PRO A 23 26.62 -15.61 17.86
CA PRO A 23 27.70 -16.27 18.63
C PRO A 23 28.06 -17.69 18.17
N SER A 24 27.30 -18.31 17.27
CA SER A 24 27.63 -19.63 16.71
C SER A 24 26.99 -19.85 15.34
N GLN A 25 27.65 -20.66 14.47
CA GLN A 25 27.11 -21.06 13.15
C GLN A 25 25.76 -21.76 13.25
N MET A 26 25.48 -22.46 14.34
CA MET A 26 24.23 -23.18 14.55
C MET A 26 23.06 -22.23 14.88
N SER A 27 23.31 -21.16 15.64
CA SER A 27 22.33 -20.11 15.94
C SER A 27 21.98 -19.29 14.69
N GLN A 28 22.97 -19.01 13.83
CA GLN A 28 22.76 -18.34 12.53
C GLN A 28 21.89 -19.17 11.59
N THR A 29 22.11 -20.49 11.50
CA THR A 29 21.37 -21.38 10.62
C THR A 29 19.92 -21.57 11.08
N ILE A 30 19.66 -21.63 12.37
CA ILE A 30 18.31 -21.76 12.92
C ILE A 30 17.56 -20.42 12.78
N GLY A 31 18.19 -19.30 13.15
CA GLY A 31 17.58 -17.98 13.02
C GLY A 31 17.23 -17.62 11.58
N SER A 32 18.11 -17.86 10.62
CA SER A 32 17.86 -17.60 9.19
C SER A 32 16.74 -18.49 8.62
N ARG A 33 16.63 -19.75 9.07
CA ARG A 33 15.55 -20.66 8.63
C ARG A 33 14.20 -20.26 9.21
N VAL A 34 14.14 -19.84 10.46
CA VAL A 34 12.90 -19.36 11.10
C VAL A 34 12.44 -18.07 10.44
N SER A 35 13.32 -17.07 10.28
CA SER A 35 12.98 -15.81 9.59
C SER A 35 12.58 -16.02 8.13
N GLY A 36 13.27 -16.95 7.43
CA GLY A 36 12.92 -17.31 6.05
C GLY A 36 11.55 -17.99 5.94
N ALA A 37 11.20 -18.85 6.89
CA ALA A 37 9.88 -19.50 6.94
C ALA A 37 8.76 -18.50 7.25
N GLU A 38 8.98 -17.56 8.18
CA GLU A 38 8.02 -16.51 8.51
C GLU A 38 7.77 -15.58 7.33
N ILE A 39 8.84 -15.09 6.68
CA ILE A 39 8.73 -14.28 5.46
C ILE A 39 8.03 -15.07 4.34
N GLY A 40 8.37 -16.34 4.17
CA GLY A 40 7.73 -17.23 3.19
C GLY A 40 6.24 -17.41 3.43
N LEU A 41 5.82 -17.58 4.68
CA LEU A 41 4.40 -17.65 5.07
C LEU A 41 3.67 -16.33 4.81
N MET A 42 4.29 -15.18 5.15
CA MET A 42 3.73 -13.87 4.88
C MET A 42 3.56 -13.62 3.37
N LEU A 43 4.59 -13.91 2.58
CA LEU A 43 4.54 -13.77 1.12
C LEU A 43 3.50 -14.73 0.51
N GLY A 44 3.41 -15.97 0.99
CA GLY A 44 2.39 -16.93 0.59
C GLY A 44 0.97 -16.45 0.89
N PHE A 45 0.76 -15.89 2.08
CA PHE A 45 -0.52 -15.29 2.46
C PHE A 45 -0.87 -14.09 1.57
N LEU A 46 0.06 -13.15 1.37
CA LEU A 46 -0.15 -11.96 0.54
C LEU A 46 -0.38 -12.33 -0.92
N SER A 47 0.42 -13.25 -1.47
CA SER A 47 0.31 -13.68 -2.87
C SER A 47 -1.06 -14.28 -3.21
N SER A 48 -1.73 -14.91 -2.25
CA SER A 48 -3.09 -15.45 -2.42
C SER A 48 -4.20 -14.39 -2.45
N ARG A 49 -3.89 -13.13 -2.12
CA ARG A 49 -4.87 -12.04 -1.98
C ARG A 49 -4.77 -11.00 -3.09
N ILE A 50 -3.65 -10.94 -3.79
CA ILE A 50 -3.39 -9.96 -4.86
C ILE A 50 -4.04 -10.46 -6.14
N LEU A 51 -4.84 -9.61 -6.80
CA LEU A 51 -5.47 -9.90 -8.09
C LEU A 51 -4.61 -9.42 -9.24
N GLY A 52 -3.99 -8.27 -9.08
CA GLY A 52 -3.08 -7.68 -10.03
C GLY A 52 -2.13 -6.73 -9.32
N GLN A 53 -1.19 -6.19 -10.06
CA GLN A 53 -0.29 -5.14 -9.63
C GLN A 53 0.35 -4.47 -10.84
N PHE A 54 0.42 -3.15 -10.82
CA PHE A 54 1.35 -2.42 -11.66
C PHE A 54 2.67 -2.21 -10.89
N ASP A 55 3.78 -2.70 -11.48
CA ASP A 55 5.13 -2.53 -10.94
C ASP A 55 5.83 -1.37 -11.65
N PRO A 56 5.84 -0.15 -11.07
CA PRO A 56 6.45 1.02 -11.68
C PRO A 56 7.99 0.97 -11.68
N PHE A 57 8.58 0.06 -10.88
CA PHE A 57 10.04 -0.04 -10.74
C PHE A 57 10.66 -1.04 -11.72
N PHE A 58 9.84 -1.81 -12.43
CA PHE A 58 10.33 -2.70 -13.47
C PHE A 58 10.88 -1.88 -14.64
N GLN A 59 12.13 -2.17 -15.02
CA GLN A 59 12.80 -1.54 -16.15
C GLN A 59 13.22 -2.61 -17.16
N ALA A 60 12.77 -2.47 -18.39
CA ALA A 60 13.25 -3.23 -19.53
C ALA A 60 13.34 -2.30 -20.74
N PRO A 61 14.15 -2.62 -21.77
CA PRO A 61 14.20 -1.83 -23.00
C PRO A 61 12.79 -1.64 -23.59
N GLY A 62 12.33 -0.38 -23.67
CA GLY A 62 11.01 -0.03 -24.20
C GLY A 62 9.81 -0.26 -23.27
N ALA A 63 10.03 -0.50 -21.97
CA ALA A 63 8.95 -0.67 -21.00
C ALA A 63 9.19 0.18 -19.74
N ASP A 64 8.25 1.09 -19.46
CA ASP A 64 8.18 1.88 -18.23
C ASP A 64 7.17 1.25 -17.25
N GLY A 65 7.65 0.27 -16.48
CA GLY A 65 6.83 -0.50 -15.57
C GLY A 65 6.27 -1.79 -16.18
N ARG A 66 5.61 -2.60 -15.36
CA ARG A 66 5.01 -3.88 -15.75
C ARG A 66 3.67 -4.11 -15.08
N LEU A 67 2.64 -4.32 -15.89
CA LEU A 67 1.35 -4.80 -15.41
C LEU A 67 1.42 -6.33 -15.20
N MET A 68 0.97 -6.79 -14.05
CA MET A 68 0.90 -8.21 -13.70
C MET A 68 -0.50 -8.54 -13.21
N LEU A 69 -1.03 -9.68 -13.66
CA LEU A 69 -2.31 -10.24 -13.23
C LEU A 69 -2.07 -11.62 -12.62
N VAL A 70 -2.69 -11.88 -11.48
CA VAL A 70 -2.61 -13.17 -10.79
C VAL A 70 -3.84 -14.01 -11.17
N ALA A 71 -3.80 -14.60 -12.36
CA ALA A 71 -4.93 -15.31 -12.94
C ALA A 71 -5.59 -16.37 -12.00
N PRO A 72 -4.86 -17.20 -11.24
CA PRO A 72 -5.47 -18.13 -10.29
C PRO A 72 -6.33 -17.42 -9.22
N ASN A 73 -5.86 -16.29 -8.70
CA ASN A 73 -6.58 -15.53 -7.68
C ASN A 73 -7.83 -14.86 -8.28
N ILE A 74 -7.71 -14.30 -9.49
CA ILE A 74 -8.84 -13.70 -10.20
C ILE A 74 -9.94 -14.74 -10.39
N VAL A 75 -9.60 -15.93 -10.92
CA VAL A 75 -10.56 -17.03 -11.13
C VAL A 75 -11.16 -17.52 -9.81
N HIS A 76 -10.36 -17.59 -8.75
CA HIS A 76 -10.86 -17.96 -7.43
C HIS A 76 -11.90 -16.97 -6.92
N VAL A 77 -11.58 -15.67 -6.97
CA VAL A 77 -12.44 -14.60 -6.44
C VAL A 77 -13.70 -14.40 -7.27
N GLU A 78 -13.64 -14.46 -8.63
CA GLU A 78 -14.83 -14.35 -9.48
C GLU A 78 -15.86 -15.45 -9.16
N ARG A 79 -15.38 -16.67 -8.88
CA ARG A 79 -16.23 -17.80 -8.49
C ARG A 79 -16.80 -17.64 -7.08
N GLU A 80 -15.97 -17.23 -6.12
CA GLU A 80 -16.40 -16.97 -4.75
C GLU A 80 -17.50 -15.89 -4.68
N LEU A 81 -17.35 -14.82 -5.45
CA LEU A 81 -18.31 -13.72 -5.50
C LEU A 81 -19.57 -14.03 -6.32
N GLY A 82 -19.53 -15.03 -7.20
CA GLY A 82 -20.64 -15.34 -8.10
C GLY A 82 -20.98 -14.18 -9.03
N VAL A 83 -19.96 -13.51 -9.56
CA VAL A 83 -20.06 -12.40 -10.51
C VAL A 83 -19.79 -12.87 -11.94
N ASP A 84 -20.14 -12.01 -12.94
CA ASP A 84 -19.80 -12.30 -14.32
C ASP A 84 -18.27 -12.31 -14.50
N PRO A 85 -17.67 -13.38 -15.05
CA PRO A 85 -16.23 -13.50 -15.15
C PRO A 85 -15.59 -12.48 -16.10
N HIS A 86 -16.25 -12.13 -17.21
CA HIS A 86 -15.74 -11.15 -18.17
C HIS A 86 -15.69 -9.76 -17.52
N ASP A 87 -16.78 -9.34 -16.91
CA ASP A 87 -16.90 -8.06 -16.26
C ASP A 87 -15.93 -7.93 -15.08
N PHE A 88 -15.78 -8.99 -14.27
CA PHE A 88 -14.86 -8.97 -13.14
C PHE A 88 -13.40 -8.86 -13.58
N ARG A 89 -13.00 -9.60 -14.60
CA ARG A 89 -11.63 -9.53 -15.15
C ARG A 89 -11.36 -8.16 -15.77
N LEU A 90 -12.32 -7.61 -16.51
CA LEU A 90 -12.20 -6.25 -17.05
C LEU A 90 -12.08 -5.22 -15.92
N TRP A 91 -12.88 -5.36 -14.86
CA TRP A 91 -12.81 -4.50 -13.69
C TRP A 91 -11.42 -4.53 -13.02
N VAL A 92 -10.84 -5.72 -12.84
CA VAL A 92 -9.46 -5.86 -12.30
C VAL A 92 -8.45 -5.22 -13.25
N CYS A 93 -8.54 -5.49 -14.55
CA CYS A 93 -7.61 -4.90 -15.53
C CYS A 93 -7.65 -3.38 -15.56
N LEU A 94 -8.83 -2.78 -15.52
CA LEU A 94 -9.01 -1.32 -15.52
C LEU A 94 -8.47 -0.69 -14.24
N HIS A 95 -8.62 -1.36 -13.09
CA HIS A 95 -8.03 -0.90 -11.84
C HIS A 95 -6.50 -0.81 -11.93
N GLU A 96 -5.85 -1.88 -12.36
CA GLU A 96 -4.40 -1.94 -12.51
C GLU A 96 -3.89 -0.99 -13.61
N GLU A 97 -4.67 -0.82 -14.68
CA GLU A 97 -4.38 0.12 -15.76
C GLU A 97 -4.46 1.57 -15.28
N THR A 98 -5.35 1.87 -14.33
CA THR A 98 -5.39 3.19 -13.70
C THR A 98 -4.08 3.48 -12.97
N HIS A 99 -3.54 2.52 -12.23
CA HIS A 99 -2.23 2.66 -11.60
C HIS A 99 -1.11 2.85 -12.64
N ARG A 100 -1.15 2.12 -13.76
CA ARG A 100 -0.20 2.35 -14.84
C ARG A 100 -0.25 3.80 -15.35
N VAL A 101 -1.44 4.33 -15.58
CA VAL A 101 -1.61 5.72 -16.03
C VAL A 101 -1.10 6.71 -15.00
N GLN A 102 -1.37 6.52 -13.71
CA GLN A 102 -0.88 7.39 -12.64
C GLN A 102 0.65 7.50 -12.66
N PHE A 103 1.37 6.39 -12.80
CA PHE A 103 2.83 6.40 -12.80
C PHE A 103 3.46 6.83 -14.14
N THR A 104 2.82 6.54 -15.28
CA THR A 104 3.35 6.94 -16.59
C THR A 104 3.04 8.41 -16.93
N ALA A 105 1.92 8.94 -16.44
CA ALA A 105 1.57 10.36 -16.62
C ALA A 105 2.34 11.28 -15.64
N VAL A 106 2.89 10.74 -14.55
CA VAL A 106 3.60 11.48 -13.50
C VAL A 106 5.02 10.90 -13.32
N PRO A 107 5.96 11.20 -14.24
CA PRO A 107 7.27 10.52 -14.27
C PRO A 107 8.10 10.66 -12.99
N TRP A 108 7.98 11.79 -12.27
CA TRP A 108 8.73 12.05 -11.04
C TRP A 108 8.24 11.21 -9.84
N MET A 109 7.00 10.71 -9.86
CA MET A 109 6.39 10.03 -8.70
C MET A 109 7.10 8.71 -8.36
N ARG A 110 7.54 7.95 -9.37
CA ARG A 110 8.31 6.73 -9.17
C ARG A 110 9.60 7.02 -8.40
N ASP A 111 10.37 8.02 -8.84
CA ASP A 111 11.65 8.37 -8.24
C ASP A 111 11.48 8.95 -6.83
N HIS A 112 10.41 9.71 -6.61
CA HIS A 112 10.03 10.21 -5.28
C HIS A 112 9.72 9.06 -4.31
N LEU A 113 8.85 8.12 -4.69
CA LEU A 113 8.55 6.95 -3.85
C LEU A 113 9.79 6.08 -3.60
N PHE A 114 10.64 5.93 -4.61
CA PHE A 114 11.89 5.20 -4.45
C PHE A 114 12.82 5.87 -3.43
N ALA A 115 12.95 7.20 -3.48
CA ALA A 115 13.75 7.95 -2.52
C ALA A 115 13.21 7.81 -1.09
N LEU A 116 11.89 7.89 -0.88
CA LEU A 116 11.26 7.68 0.42
C LEU A 116 11.52 6.25 0.95
N MET A 117 11.43 5.23 0.09
CA MET A 117 11.74 3.86 0.48
C MET A 117 13.22 3.69 0.85
N GLN A 118 14.15 4.27 0.08
CA GLN A 118 15.58 4.21 0.39
C GLN A 118 15.88 4.91 1.73
N GLU A 119 15.30 6.07 1.97
CA GLU A 119 15.46 6.81 3.23
C GLU A 119 14.91 6.00 4.41
N MET A 120 13.71 5.42 4.27
CA MET A 120 13.12 4.52 5.27
C MET A 120 14.09 3.39 5.67
N LEU A 121 14.78 2.82 4.68
CA LEU A 121 15.70 1.69 4.86
C LEU A 121 17.04 2.12 5.47
N SER A 122 17.50 3.34 5.20
CA SER A 122 18.77 3.85 5.75
C SER A 122 18.70 4.10 7.27
N GLU A 123 17.52 4.36 7.80
CA GLU A 123 17.23 4.68 9.19
C GLU A 123 17.02 3.44 10.10
N VAL A 124 17.25 2.21 9.59
CA VAL A 124 17.02 0.99 10.38
C VAL A 124 17.98 0.91 11.56
N ARG A 125 17.45 0.99 12.78
CA ARG A 125 18.18 0.74 14.03
C ARG A 125 18.64 -0.72 14.09
N THR A 126 19.88 -0.93 14.50
CA THR A 126 20.58 -2.22 14.37
C THR A 126 20.99 -2.85 15.68
N ASP A 127 20.34 -2.55 16.80
CA ASP A 127 20.56 -3.31 18.04
C ASP A 127 19.51 -4.42 18.21
N PRO A 128 19.90 -5.70 17.96
CA PRO A 128 18.97 -6.82 18.04
C PRO A 128 18.52 -7.16 19.48
N GLN A 129 19.30 -6.81 20.51
CA GLN A 129 18.98 -7.18 21.89
C GLN A 129 17.93 -6.26 22.52
N GLU A 130 17.99 -4.97 22.23
CA GLU A 130 16.92 -4.02 22.61
C GLU A 130 15.63 -4.33 21.85
N MET A 131 15.72 -4.72 20.58
CA MET A 131 14.53 -5.09 19.78
C MET A 131 13.77 -6.30 20.33
N VAL A 132 14.45 -7.36 20.77
CA VAL A 132 13.76 -8.62 21.15
C VAL A 132 12.91 -8.46 22.42
N SER A 133 13.38 -7.72 23.41
CA SER A 133 12.61 -7.49 24.66
C SER A 133 11.42 -6.54 24.43
N GLU A 134 11.60 -5.49 23.65
CA GLU A 134 10.52 -4.55 23.31
C GLU A 134 9.48 -5.17 22.35
N ILE A 135 9.91 -6.07 21.43
CA ILE A 135 9.02 -6.74 20.47
C ILE A 135 7.98 -7.60 21.20
N SER A 136 8.40 -8.41 22.17
CA SER A 136 7.47 -9.34 22.83
C SER A 136 6.34 -8.62 23.59
N GLU A 137 6.65 -7.50 24.23
CA GLU A 137 5.70 -6.71 25.00
C GLU A 137 4.74 -5.94 24.07
N LYS A 138 5.29 -5.27 23.05
CA LYS A 138 4.50 -4.50 22.08
C LYS A 138 3.64 -5.40 21.16
N VAL A 139 4.13 -6.59 20.79
CA VAL A 139 3.33 -7.58 20.04
C VAL A 139 2.15 -8.06 20.90
N ALA A 140 2.35 -8.32 22.19
CA ALA A 140 1.28 -8.72 23.09
C ALA A 140 0.23 -7.59 23.25
N GLU A 141 0.65 -6.34 23.33
CA GLU A 141 -0.25 -5.16 23.36
C GLU A 141 -1.05 -5.03 22.06
N LEU A 142 -0.40 -5.22 20.91
CA LEU A 142 -1.05 -5.15 19.60
C LEU A 142 -2.10 -6.27 19.44
N ILE A 143 -1.75 -7.51 19.80
CA ILE A 143 -2.67 -8.66 19.73
C ILE A 143 -3.85 -8.48 20.69
N SER A 144 -3.61 -7.95 21.89
CA SER A 144 -4.66 -7.70 22.90
C SER A 144 -5.57 -6.50 22.58
N GLY A 145 -5.25 -5.71 21.56
CA GLY A 145 -6.02 -4.54 21.18
C GLY A 145 -5.80 -3.31 22.04
N LYS A 146 -4.79 -3.30 22.87
CA LYS A 146 -4.44 -2.17 23.74
C LYS A 146 -3.64 -1.08 23.01
N SER A 147 -3.04 -1.41 21.86
CA SER A 147 -2.27 -0.51 21.03
C SER A 147 -2.90 -0.41 19.64
N GLU A 148 -3.05 0.80 19.11
CA GLU A 148 -3.43 1.07 17.72
C GLU A 148 -2.15 1.28 16.91
N GLY A 149 -2.07 0.66 15.71
CA GLY A 149 -0.94 0.79 14.81
C GLY A 149 -0.40 -0.55 14.29
N SER A 150 0.57 -0.49 13.41
CA SER A 150 1.32 -1.66 12.93
C SER A 150 2.60 -1.86 13.75
N LEU A 151 3.17 -3.07 13.71
CA LEU A 151 4.50 -3.30 14.31
C LEU A 151 5.54 -2.30 13.78
N MET A 152 5.48 -1.97 12.50
CA MET A 152 6.39 -1.02 11.87
C MET A 152 6.27 0.39 12.49
N GLU A 153 5.06 0.87 12.77
CA GLU A 153 4.84 2.18 13.41
C GLU A 153 5.32 2.21 14.87
N LEU A 154 5.18 1.09 15.59
CA LEU A 154 5.60 1.00 16.99
C LEU A 154 7.12 1.09 17.17
N PHE A 155 7.89 0.59 16.19
CA PHE A 155 9.36 0.58 16.24
C PHE A 155 10.02 1.68 15.40
N ALA A 156 9.24 2.45 14.65
CA ALA A 156 9.74 3.51 13.78
C ALA A 156 10.34 4.67 14.59
N THR A 157 11.48 5.18 14.13
CA THR A 157 12.03 6.47 14.59
C THR A 157 11.06 7.61 14.25
N PRO A 158 11.18 8.81 14.85
CA PRO A 158 10.39 9.97 14.45
C PRO A 158 10.48 10.24 12.93
N ARG A 159 11.68 10.13 12.36
CA ARG A 159 11.89 10.33 10.92
C ARG A 159 11.22 9.23 10.08
N GLN A 160 11.33 7.99 10.50
CA GLN A 160 10.62 6.88 9.84
C GLN A 160 9.10 7.05 9.88
N ARG A 161 8.53 7.58 10.97
CA ARG A 161 7.09 7.89 11.04
C ARG A 161 6.68 8.96 10.04
N GLU A 162 7.48 10.03 9.90
CA GLU A 162 7.23 11.06 8.89
C GLU A 162 7.24 10.48 7.46
N ILE A 163 8.21 9.61 7.15
CA ILE A 163 8.29 8.93 5.85
C ILE A 163 7.09 8.00 5.65
N LEU A 164 6.71 7.23 6.68
CA LEU A 164 5.52 6.38 6.63
C LEU A 164 4.23 7.18 6.40
N ASP A 165 4.10 8.34 7.01
CA ASP A 165 2.95 9.22 6.81
C ASP A 165 2.89 9.78 5.39
N GLN A 166 4.04 10.13 4.80
CA GLN A 166 4.14 10.55 3.40
C GLN A 166 3.75 9.39 2.46
N ILE A 167 4.36 8.22 2.62
CA ILE A 167 4.04 7.03 1.81
C ILE A 167 2.55 6.68 1.95
N THR A 168 2.01 6.75 3.17
CA THR A 168 0.59 6.49 3.44
C THR A 168 -0.31 7.47 2.71
N GLY A 169 0.01 8.76 2.72
CA GLY A 169 -0.73 9.79 1.99
C GLY A 169 -0.74 9.52 0.48
N VAL A 170 0.43 9.23 -0.10
CA VAL A 170 0.54 8.91 -1.53
C VAL A 170 -0.23 7.64 -1.89
N MET A 171 -0.08 6.56 -1.12
CA MET A 171 -0.80 5.31 -1.40
C MET A 171 -2.31 5.49 -1.27
N SER A 172 -2.78 6.27 -0.28
CA SER A 172 -4.21 6.58 -0.13
C SER A 172 -4.74 7.39 -1.31
N LEU A 173 -3.97 8.35 -1.82
CA LEU A 173 -4.29 9.11 -3.02
C LEU A 173 -4.41 8.20 -4.25
N LEU A 174 -3.40 7.35 -4.50
CA LEU A 174 -3.37 6.47 -5.69
C LEU A 174 -4.56 5.53 -5.71
N GLU A 175 -4.83 4.86 -4.59
CA GLU A 175 -5.93 3.91 -4.47
C GLU A 175 -7.28 4.62 -4.49
N GLY A 176 -7.41 5.74 -3.77
CA GLY A 176 -8.65 6.53 -3.76
C GLY A 176 -8.99 7.11 -5.14
N HIS A 177 -7.99 7.58 -5.88
CA HIS A 177 -8.17 8.04 -7.26
C HIS A 177 -8.57 6.88 -8.18
N ALA A 178 -7.94 5.71 -8.06
CA ALA A 178 -8.33 4.53 -8.83
C ALA A 178 -9.78 4.12 -8.53
N ASP A 179 -10.22 4.17 -7.26
CA ASP A 179 -11.61 3.88 -6.88
C ASP A 179 -12.61 4.87 -7.50
N VAL A 180 -12.28 6.18 -7.50
CA VAL A 180 -13.11 7.22 -8.12
C VAL A 180 -13.16 7.08 -9.65
N VAL A 181 -12.04 6.76 -10.30
CA VAL A 181 -12.00 6.48 -11.75
C VAL A 181 -12.87 5.26 -12.08
N MET A 182 -12.77 4.20 -11.29
CA MET A 182 -13.58 2.99 -11.44
C MET A 182 -15.07 3.26 -11.21
N ASP A 183 -15.44 4.22 -10.34
CA ASP A 183 -16.83 4.69 -10.20
C ASP A 183 -17.34 5.36 -11.48
N GLY A 184 -16.46 6.12 -12.14
CA GLY A 184 -16.79 6.81 -13.39
C GLY A 184 -16.94 5.89 -14.61
N VAL A 185 -16.34 4.70 -14.60
CA VAL A 185 -16.44 3.73 -15.72
C VAL A 185 -17.89 3.35 -15.99
N GLY A 186 -18.67 3.09 -14.95
CA GLY A 186 -20.10 2.84 -15.03
C GLY A 186 -20.54 1.59 -15.78
N PRO A 187 -21.86 1.32 -15.80
CA PRO A 187 -22.41 0.09 -16.41
C PRO A 187 -22.38 0.09 -17.93
N SER A 188 -22.07 1.19 -18.59
CA SER A 188 -21.89 1.25 -20.05
C SER A 188 -20.64 0.49 -20.51
N VAL A 189 -19.64 0.35 -19.63
CA VAL A 189 -18.38 -0.38 -19.91
C VAL A 189 -18.36 -1.73 -19.20
N ILE A 190 -18.82 -1.76 -17.94
CA ILE A 190 -18.91 -2.98 -17.12
C ILE A 190 -20.37 -3.12 -16.65
N PRO A 191 -21.21 -3.86 -17.38
CA PRO A 191 -22.64 -3.98 -17.09
C PRO A 191 -22.97 -4.40 -15.65
N SER A 192 -22.14 -5.24 -15.03
CA SER A 192 -22.35 -5.74 -13.67
C SER A 192 -21.51 -5.03 -12.60
N VAL A 193 -20.98 -3.82 -12.86
CA VAL A 193 -20.06 -3.10 -11.96
C VAL A 193 -20.62 -2.92 -10.54
N ASP A 194 -21.88 -2.54 -10.40
CA ASP A 194 -22.53 -2.34 -9.10
C ASP A 194 -22.59 -3.65 -8.29
N LYS A 195 -22.90 -4.77 -8.95
CA LYS A 195 -22.91 -6.08 -8.33
C LYS A 195 -21.50 -6.49 -7.87
N ILE A 196 -20.50 -6.27 -8.73
CA ILE A 196 -19.10 -6.56 -8.40
C ILE A 196 -18.67 -5.77 -7.15
N ARG A 197 -18.97 -4.47 -7.09
CA ARG A 197 -18.64 -3.58 -5.96
C ARG A 197 -19.32 -4.01 -4.67
N ALA A 198 -20.62 -4.27 -4.72
CA ALA A 198 -21.39 -4.72 -3.57
C ALA A 198 -20.82 -6.03 -3.00
N LYS A 199 -20.57 -7.02 -3.84
CA LYS A 199 -20.01 -8.30 -3.47
C LYS A 199 -18.57 -8.21 -2.96
N PHE A 200 -17.74 -7.38 -3.58
CA PHE A 200 -16.37 -7.15 -3.14
C PHE A 200 -16.32 -6.46 -1.76
N THR A 201 -17.23 -5.52 -1.51
CA THR A 201 -17.38 -4.86 -0.21
C THR A 201 -17.88 -5.83 0.87
N GLU A 202 -18.84 -6.70 0.55
CA GLU A 202 -19.36 -7.73 1.46
C GLU A 202 -18.25 -8.72 1.85
N ARG A 203 -17.48 -9.21 0.87
CA ARG A 203 -16.34 -10.09 1.09
C ARG A 203 -15.32 -9.51 2.06
N ARG A 204 -15.05 -8.20 1.95
CA ARG A 204 -14.13 -7.49 2.86
C ARG A 204 -14.60 -7.51 4.31
N LYS A 205 -15.90 -7.56 4.58
CA LYS A 205 -16.49 -7.59 5.94
C LYS A 205 -16.50 -8.99 6.57
N GLY A 206 -16.52 -10.06 5.77
CA GLY A 206 -16.77 -11.43 6.21
C GLY A 206 -15.54 -12.25 6.62
N MET A 207 -14.38 -11.65 6.84
CA MET A 207 -13.13 -12.38 7.07
C MET A 207 -12.97 -12.94 8.48
N GLY A 208 -12.38 -14.17 8.58
CA GLY A 208 -12.23 -14.93 9.82
C GLY A 208 -11.26 -14.29 10.86
N VAL A 209 -11.28 -14.85 12.08
CA VAL A 209 -10.46 -14.34 13.22
C VAL A 209 -8.95 -14.37 12.91
N LEU A 210 -8.47 -15.47 12.32
CA LEU A 210 -7.04 -15.63 11.96
C LEU A 210 -6.62 -14.59 10.89
N ASP A 211 -7.45 -14.38 9.88
CA ASP A 211 -7.22 -13.36 8.86
C ASP A 211 -7.14 -11.96 9.48
N ARG A 212 -8.00 -11.67 10.44
CA ARG A 212 -8.01 -10.39 11.17
C ARG A 212 -6.73 -10.19 11.99
N VAL A 213 -6.23 -11.21 12.66
CA VAL A 213 -4.98 -11.12 13.42
C VAL A 213 -3.78 -10.90 12.52
N ILE A 214 -3.67 -11.66 11.43
CA ILE A 214 -2.57 -11.51 10.47
C ILE A 214 -2.61 -10.13 9.82
N ARG A 215 -3.78 -9.65 9.42
CA ARG A 215 -3.95 -8.31 8.84
C ARG A 215 -3.55 -7.21 9.81
N ARG A 216 -3.91 -7.36 11.09
CA ARG A 216 -3.54 -6.40 12.13
C ARG A 216 -2.03 -6.37 12.35
N LEU A 217 -1.38 -7.53 12.44
CA LEU A 217 0.08 -7.63 12.55
C LEU A 217 0.81 -7.00 11.36
N LEU A 218 0.26 -7.16 10.15
CA LEU A 218 0.82 -6.61 8.92
C LEU A 218 0.39 -5.16 8.62
N GLY A 219 -0.44 -4.54 9.48
CA GLY A 219 -0.99 -3.20 9.23
C GLY A 219 -1.99 -3.14 8.06
N LEU A 220 -2.52 -4.29 7.60
CA LEU A 220 -3.42 -4.36 6.46
C LEU A 220 -4.81 -3.76 6.75
N ASP A 221 -5.21 -3.67 8.02
CA ASP A 221 -6.47 -3.01 8.40
C ASP A 221 -6.39 -1.50 8.19
N GLN A 222 -5.23 -0.89 8.45
CA GLN A 222 -4.96 0.51 8.11
C GLN A 222 -4.97 0.71 6.58
N LYS A 223 -4.40 -0.23 5.82
CA LYS A 223 -4.44 -0.20 4.36
C LYS A 223 -5.88 -0.17 3.81
N MET A 224 -6.80 -0.89 4.44
CA MET A 224 -8.23 -0.87 4.06
C MET A 224 -8.95 0.44 4.38
N ALA A 225 -8.56 1.11 5.48
CA ALA A 225 -9.03 2.46 5.78
C ALA A 225 -8.50 3.47 4.73
N GLN A 226 -7.24 3.36 4.32
CA GLN A 226 -6.63 4.21 3.30
C GLN A 226 -7.41 4.24 1.99
N TYR A 227 -7.90 3.10 1.49
CA TYR A 227 -8.73 3.05 0.27
C TYR A 227 -9.99 3.89 0.39
N ARG A 228 -10.71 3.74 1.51
CA ARG A 228 -11.95 4.48 1.76
C ARG A 228 -11.69 5.97 1.95
N ASP A 229 -10.70 6.31 2.78
CA ASP A 229 -10.38 7.68 3.13
C ASP A 229 -9.77 8.41 1.92
N GLY A 230 -8.97 7.72 1.10
CA GLY A 230 -8.44 8.23 -0.16
C GLY A 230 -9.54 8.59 -1.17
N ALA A 231 -10.57 7.74 -1.33
CA ALA A 231 -11.69 8.05 -2.22
C ALA A 231 -12.53 9.23 -1.72
N VAL A 232 -12.72 9.35 -0.39
CA VAL A 232 -13.38 10.52 0.22
C VAL A 232 -12.58 11.79 -0.03
N PHE A 233 -11.25 11.73 0.15
CA PHE A 233 -10.34 12.83 -0.15
C PHE A 233 -10.48 13.29 -1.61
N VAL A 234 -10.35 12.37 -2.56
CA VAL A 234 -10.40 12.71 -3.99
C VAL A 234 -11.72 13.34 -4.37
N ARG A 235 -12.86 12.76 -3.93
CA ARG A 235 -14.19 13.33 -4.21
C ARG A 235 -14.34 14.71 -3.61
N HIS A 236 -13.96 14.90 -2.34
CA HIS A 236 -14.05 16.21 -1.69
C HIS A 236 -13.23 17.27 -2.45
N CYS A 237 -11.99 16.95 -2.83
CA CYS A 237 -11.15 17.90 -3.56
C CYS A 237 -11.76 18.23 -4.93
N ILE A 238 -12.26 17.23 -5.69
CA ILE A 238 -12.93 17.47 -6.97
C ILE A 238 -14.18 18.34 -6.79
N ASP A 239 -14.97 18.10 -5.76
CA ASP A 239 -16.18 18.87 -5.47
C ASP A 239 -15.86 20.33 -5.11
N LYS A 240 -14.72 20.60 -4.47
CA LYS A 240 -14.32 21.95 -4.04
C LYS A 240 -13.62 22.76 -5.12
N VAL A 241 -12.70 22.15 -5.86
CA VAL A 241 -11.81 22.86 -6.80
C VAL A 241 -11.92 22.37 -8.24
N GLY A 242 -12.85 21.45 -8.51
CA GLY A 242 -13.01 20.83 -9.82
C GLY A 242 -11.87 19.87 -10.17
N MET A 243 -12.01 19.12 -11.26
CA MET A 243 -11.01 18.18 -11.73
C MET A 243 -9.67 18.86 -12.06
N VAL A 244 -9.72 20.05 -12.67
CA VAL A 244 -8.52 20.82 -13.03
C VAL A 244 -7.76 21.24 -11.76
N GLY A 245 -8.47 21.70 -10.74
CA GLY A 245 -7.88 22.04 -9.45
C GLY A 245 -7.30 20.81 -8.74
N PHE A 246 -8.05 19.71 -8.71
CA PHE A 246 -7.55 18.46 -8.13
C PHE A 246 -6.27 17.96 -8.83
N ASN A 247 -6.18 18.07 -10.16
CA ASN A 247 -5.02 17.59 -10.92
C ASN A 247 -3.70 18.28 -10.54
N ARG A 248 -3.72 19.40 -9.80
CA ARG A 248 -2.51 20.00 -9.23
C ARG A 248 -1.76 19.04 -8.28
N VAL A 249 -2.42 18.02 -7.78
CA VAL A 249 -1.81 16.95 -6.96
C VAL A 249 -0.69 16.22 -7.71
N TRP A 250 -0.76 16.17 -9.03
CA TRP A 250 0.20 15.47 -9.89
C TRP A 250 1.34 16.35 -10.42
N GLU A 251 1.32 17.66 -10.15
CA GLU A 251 2.31 18.60 -10.72
C GLU A 251 3.69 18.46 -10.09
N LYS A 252 3.75 18.25 -8.76
CA LYS A 252 5.00 18.14 -8.01
C LYS A 252 4.81 17.44 -6.65
N ALA A 253 5.90 16.94 -6.08
CA ALA A 253 5.88 16.16 -4.84
C ALA A 253 5.29 16.93 -3.64
N GLU A 254 5.51 18.26 -3.57
CA GLU A 254 4.99 19.09 -2.50
C GLU A 254 3.46 19.22 -2.52
N ASN A 255 2.82 18.91 -3.65
CA ASN A 255 1.38 18.90 -3.77
C ASN A 255 0.75 17.56 -3.34
N LEU A 256 1.55 16.50 -3.14
CA LEU A 256 1.02 15.23 -2.61
C LEU A 256 0.41 15.45 -1.21
N PRO A 257 -0.71 14.79 -0.90
CA PRO A 257 -1.30 14.89 0.42
C PRO A 257 -0.50 14.11 1.46
N SER A 258 -0.40 14.65 2.66
CA SER A 258 0.01 13.92 3.84
C SER A 258 -1.11 12.99 4.32
N LYS A 259 -0.80 12.03 5.20
CA LYS A 259 -1.81 11.19 5.86
C LYS A 259 -2.87 12.03 6.61
N ALA A 260 -2.45 13.13 7.25
CA ALA A 260 -3.36 14.04 7.94
C ALA A 260 -4.35 14.71 6.97
N GLU A 261 -3.87 15.14 5.80
CA GLU A 261 -4.71 15.77 4.78
C GLU A 261 -5.63 14.77 4.08
N ILE A 262 -5.28 13.49 3.99
CA ILE A 262 -6.22 12.44 3.55
C ILE A 262 -7.44 12.36 4.49
N LEU A 263 -7.22 12.55 5.80
CA LEU A 263 -8.27 12.53 6.81
C LEU A 263 -9.02 13.87 6.94
N ASP A 264 -8.36 14.97 6.58
CA ASP A 264 -8.93 16.32 6.50
C ASP A 264 -8.66 16.93 5.11
N PRO A 265 -9.47 16.57 4.09
CA PRO A 265 -9.24 17.00 2.70
C PRO A 265 -9.26 18.51 2.51
N GLN A 266 -9.97 19.26 3.38
CA GLN A 266 -10.01 20.71 3.27
C GLN A 266 -8.65 21.34 3.51
N SER A 267 -7.85 20.79 4.42
CA SER A 267 -6.49 21.29 4.70
C SER A 267 -5.56 21.19 3.49
N TRP A 268 -5.70 20.14 2.66
CA TRP A 268 -4.99 20.03 1.39
C TRP A 268 -5.44 21.11 0.40
N VAL A 269 -6.77 21.33 0.27
CA VAL A 269 -7.31 22.37 -0.62
C VAL A 269 -6.76 23.74 -0.23
N ASP A 270 -6.77 24.07 1.06
CA ASP A 270 -6.28 25.35 1.58
C ASP A 270 -4.78 25.52 1.35
N ARG A 271 -3.99 24.46 1.52
CA ARG A 271 -2.54 24.48 1.29
C ARG A 271 -2.16 24.65 -0.19
N VAL A 272 -2.83 23.92 -1.08
CA VAL A 272 -2.46 23.86 -2.50
C VAL A 272 -3.06 25.02 -3.30
N HIS A 273 -4.24 25.48 -2.92
CA HIS A 273 -4.97 26.53 -3.64
C HIS A 273 -5.00 27.89 -2.92
N GLY A 274 -4.67 27.89 -1.62
CA GLY A 274 -4.73 29.10 -0.78
C GLY A 274 -6.18 29.43 -0.33
N PRO A 275 -6.31 30.21 0.73
CA PRO A 275 -7.64 30.57 1.28
C PRO A 275 -8.48 31.48 0.37
N ALA A 276 -7.94 31.97 -0.74
CA ALA A 276 -8.57 32.98 -1.60
C ALA A 276 -9.60 32.41 -2.61
N LEU A 277 -9.64 31.10 -2.83
CA LEU A 277 -10.57 30.49 -3.81
C LEU A 277 -11.92 30.10 -3.21
N LEU A 278 -12.11 30.22 -1.90
CA LEU A 278 -13.34 29.82 -1.21
C LEU A 278 -14.37 30.96 -1.05
N SER A 279 -14.09 32.16 -1.59
CA SER A 279 -14.91 33.37 -1.45
C SER A 279 -15.52 33.88 -2.76
N SER A 280 -15.54 33.08 -3.83
CA SER A 280 -16.15 33.48 -5.11
C SER A 280 -17.32 32.60 -5.52
#